data_11f7c9c59379a70b06ab5d39be97f9fb
#
_entry.id   11f7c9c59379a70b06ab5d39be97f9fb
#
_cell.length_a   1.000
_cell.length_b   1.000
_cell.length_c   1.000
_cell.angle_alpha   90.00
_cell.angle_beta   90.00
_cell.angle_gamma   90.00
#
_symmetry.space_group_name_H-M   'P 1'
#
loop_
_entity.id
_entity.type
_entity.pdbx_description
1 polymer ?
#
loop_
_entity_poly.entity_id
_entity_poly.type
_entity_poly.pdbx_seq_one_letter_code
_entity_poly.pdbx_strand_id
1 'polypeptide(L)'
;RKRGLGVLRSIKELYCHYFVFGQTLIDKVAMKAGLEKQYNYQFDNYERFLEILNSGQGVVMIGAHVGCWEAGAGFFGAYGKKINIVMLDAEHQQIKDVIEGNAKEEKNYNVIPLNQNIIDAMLQMKVALNNGEYICFTGDRFIGTDNTILIDFLGSKALFPKGLFQIAAKCRVPVVFYYSMR
;
A
#
# COMPACT_ATOMS: atom_id res chain seq x y z
N ARG A 1 -6.81 -12.43 -23.80
CA ARG A 1 -7.62 -13.53 -24.38
C ARG A 1 -8.38 -14.36 -23.34
N LYS A 2 -7.90 -14.48 -22.11
CA LYS A 2 -8.59 -15.26 -21.05
C LYS A 2 -10.04 -14.81 -20.74
N ARG A 3 -10.41 -13.56 -21.13
CA ARG A 3 -11.77 -13.02 -20.94
C ARG A 3 -12.68 -13.16 -22.16
N GLY A 4 -12.32 -13.91 -23.20
CA GLY A 4 -13.13 -14.08 -24.41
C GLY A 4 -13.28 -12.82 -25.29
N LEU A 5 -12.45 -11.80 -25.08
CA LEU A 5 -12.47 -10.56 -25.85
C LEU A 5 -11.96 -10.77 -27.26
N GLY A 6 -12.64 -10.17 -28.26
CA GLY A 6 -12.17 -10.11 -29.64
C GLY A 6 -10.86 -9.29 -29.76
N VAL A 7 -10.12 -9.50 -30.85
CA VAL A 7 -8.78 -8.92 -31.06
C VAL A 7 -8.79 -7.39 -30.97
N LEU A 8 -9.71 -6.72 -31.67
CA LEU A 8 -9.79 -5.25 -31.67
C LEU A 8 -10.07 -4.68 -30.27
N ARG A 9 -10.97 -5.32 -29.52
CA ARG A 9 -11.26 -4.92 -28.14
C ARG A 9 -10.06 -5.16 -27.23
N SER A 10 -9.32 -6.25 -27.41
CA SER A 10 -8.08 -6.52 -26.65
C SER A 10 -7.02 -5.47 -26.90
N ILE A 11 -6.85 -5.00 -28.15
CA ILE A 11 -5.91 -3.92 -28.50
C ILE A 11 -6.33 -2.61 -27.84
N LYS A 12 -7.63 -2.27 -27.90
CA LYS A 12 -8.15 -1.06 -27.23
C LYS A 12 -7.90 -1.09 -25.73
N GLU A 13 -8.22 -2.20 -25.07
CA GLU A 13 -8.02 -2.37 -23.61
C GLU A 13 -6.53 -2.29 -23.25
N LEU A 14 -5.65 -2.85 -24.09
CA LEU A 14 -4.20 -2.75 -23.91
C LEU A 14 -3.73 -1.29 -24.00
N TYR A 15 -4.18 -0.55 -25.01
CA TYR A 15 -3.85 0.87 -25.16
C TYR A 15 -4.34 1.67 -23.95
N CYS A 16 -5.60 1.50 -23.53
CA CYS A 16 -6.15 2.16 -22.36
C CYS A 16 -5.34 1.84 -21.08
N HIS A 17 -4.92 0.58 -20.94
CA HIS A 17 -4.08 0.18 -19.81
C HIS A 17 -2.75 0.95 -19.78
N TYR A 18 -2.02 1.00 -20.91
CA TYR A 18 -0.76 1.75 -20.98
C TYR A 18 -0.95 3.26 -20.79
N PHE A 19 -2.05 3.81 -21.30
CA PHE A 19 -2.37 5.21 -21.13
C PHE A 19 -2.59 5.56 -19.65
N VAL A 20 -3.43 4.79 -18.95
CA VAL A 20 -3.69 4.97 -17.52
C VAL A 20 -2.42 4.73 -16.69
N PHE A 21 -1.61 3.73 -17.05
CA PHE A 21 -0.33 3.49 -16.40
C PHE A 21 0.62 4.68 -16.56
N GLY A 22 0.70 5.26 -17.76
CA GLY A 22 1.49 6.47 -18.01
C GLY A 22 1.01 7.66 -17.14
N GLN A 23 -0.30 7.85 -17.00
CA GLN A 23 -0.85 8.86 -16.09
C GLN A 23 -0.44 8.61 -14.64
N THR A 24 -0.49 7.36 -14.17
CA THR A 24 -0.05 6.99 -12.81
C THR A 24 1.44 7.30 -12.59
N LEU A 25 2.29 7.09 -13.61
CA LEU A 25 3.71 7.44 -13.52
C LEU A 25 3.92 8.97 -13.42
N ILE A 26 3.13 9.75 -14.17
CA ILE A 26 3.16 11.23 -14.08
C ILE A 26 2.72 11.67 -12.69
N ASP A 27 1.63 11.13 -12.17
CA ASP A 27 1.13 11.43 -10.81
C ASP A 27 2.21 11.12 -9.76
N LYS A 28 2.88 9.97 -9.88
CA LYS A 28 3.98 9.58 -9.01
C LYS A 28 5.15 10.57 -9.02
N VAL A 29 5.53 11.06 -10.20
CA VAL A 29 6.58 12.08 -10.35
C VAL A 29 6.12 13.41 -9.76
N ALA A 30 4.87 13.82 -10.00
CA ALA A 30 4.30 15.04 -9.46
C ALA A 30 4.24 15.05 -7.92
N MET A 31 3.83 13.92 -7.31
CA MET A 31 3.86 13.76 -5.84
C MET A 31 5.27 13.92 -5.28
N LYS A 32 6.27 13.30 -5.93
CA LYS A 32 7.69 13.43 -5.53
C LYS A 32 8.23 14.85 -5.71
N ALA A 33 7.70 15.60 -6.67
CA ALA A 33 8.07 17.00 -6.91
C ALA A 33 7.36 17.99 -5.99
N GLY A 34 6.55 17.55 -5.02
CA GLY A 34 5.81 18.40 -4.10
C GLY A 34 4.63 19.12 -4.73
N LEU A 35 4.09 18.56 -5.82
CA LEU A 35 2.93 19.12 -6.53
C LEU A 35 1.59 18.55 -6.05
N GLU A 36 1.54 17.89 -4.91
CA GLU A 36 0.35 17.27 -4.33
C GLU A 36 -0.80 18.27 -4.14
N LYS A 37 -0.51 19.54 -3.90
CA LYS A 37 -1.51 20.60 -3.75
C LYS A 37 -2.29 20.93 -5.03
N GLN A 38 -1.80 20.48 -6.19
CA GLN A 38 -2.49 20.64 -7.47
C GLN A 38 -3.54 19.56 -7.72
N TYR A 39 -3.59 18.54 -6.88
CA TYR A 39 -4.55 17.45 -6.96
C TYR A 39 -5.75 17.70 -6.05
N ASN A 40 -6.94 17.39 -6.56
CA ASN A 40 -8.16 17.39 -5.77
C ASN A 40 -8.45 15.97 -5.32
N TYR A 41 -8.41 15.74 -4.00
CA TYR A 41 -8.64 14.44 -3.42
C TYR A 41 -10.10 14.29 -3.00
N GLN A 42 -10.70 13.18 -3.38
CA GLN A 42 -12.01 12.76 -2.89
C GLN A 42 -11.84 11.46 -2.10
N PHE A 43 -12.49 11.37 -0.96
CA PHE A 43 -12.34 10.25 -0.05
C PHE A 43 -13.68 9.59 0.18
N ASP A 44 -13.73 8.27 -0.01
CA ASP A 44 -14.84 7.45 0.45
C ASP A 44 -14.69 7.15 1.95
N ASN A 45 -15.79 7.21 2.69
CA ASN A 45 -15.82 6.90 4.13
C ASN A 45 -14.84 7.74 4.99
N TYR A 46 -14.61 8.99 4.63
CA TYR A 46 -13.64 9.87 5.29
C TYR A 46 -13.89 10.03 6.78
N GLU A 47 -15.15 10.21 7.19
CA GLU A 47 -15.52 10.36 8.61
C GLU A 47 -15.14 9.11 9.42
N ARG A 48 -15.44 7.92 8.88
CA ARG A 48 -15.06 6.67 9.53
C ARG A 48 -13.55 6.50 9.64
N PHE A 49 -12.82 6.95 8.64
CA PHE A 49 -11.37 6.96 8.68
C PHE A 49 -10.84 7.91 9.76
N LEU A 50 -11.42 9.11 9.90
CA LEU A 50 -11.06 10.07 10.97
C LEU A 50 -11.33 9.52 12.37
N GLU A 51 -12.43 8.80 12.58
CA GLU A 51 -12.70 8.11 13.84
C GLU A 51 -11.57 7.14 14.21
N ILE A 52 -11.11 6.34 13.24
CA ILE A 52 -10.00 5.41 13.44
C ILE A 52 -8.69 6.15 13.74
N LEU A 53 -8.40 7.24 13.03
CA LEU A 53 -7.24 8.08 13.29
C LEU A 53 -7.24 8.65 14.73
N ASN A 54 -8.40 9.13 15.17
CA ASN A 54 -8.56 9.78 16.47
C ASN A 54 -8.62 8.77 17.63
N SER A 55 -8.85 7.48 17.34
CA SER A 55 -8.88 6.44 18.39
C SER A 55 -7.53 6.23 19.08
N GLY A 56 -6.43 6.70 18.49
CA GLY A 56 -5.07 6.49 19.01
C GLY A 56 -4.55 5.07 18.86
N GLN A 57 -5.34 4.15 18.33
CA GLN A 57 -4.95 2.76 18.11
C GLN A 57 -3.99 2.62 16.93
N GLY A 58 -3.15 1.59 16.95
CA GLY A 58 -2.44 1.14 15.78
C GLY A 58 -3.40 0.62 14.71
N VAL A 59 -3.01 0.75 13.45
CA VAL A 59 -3.85 0.40 12.30
C VAL A 59 -3.05 -0.41 11.29
N VAL A 60 -3.65 -1.47 10.77
CA VAL A 60 -3.13 -2.17 9.58
C VAL A 60 -3.81 -1.60 8.35
N MET A 61 -3.00 -1.01 7.49
CA MET A 61 -3.43 -0.44 6.22
C MET A 61 -3.05 -1.38 5.08
N ILE A 62 -4.01 -1.70 4.23
CA ILE A 62 -3.81 -2.63 3.12
C ILE A 62 -4.14 -1.90 1.81
N GLY A 63 -3.11 -1.67 1.03
CA GLY A 63 -3.23 -1.21 -0.35
C GLY A 63 -2.99 -2.34 -1.36
N ALA A 64 -2.99 -1.98 -2.63
CA ALA A 64 -2.57 -2.85 -3.72
C ALA A 64 -1.86 -2.01 -4.79
N HIS A 65 -1.20 -2.67 -5.75
CA HIS A 65 -0.59 -1.99 -6.91
C HIS A 65 -1.67 -1.54 -7.92
N VAL A 66 -2.61 -0.72 -7.42
CA VAL A 66 -3.71 -0.13 -8.20
C VAL A 66 -3.66 1.38 -8.03
N GLY A 67 -3.56 2.10 -9.15
CA GLY A 67 -3.40 3.56 -9.15
C GLY A 67 -2.05 4.02 -8.59
N CYS A 68 -2.02 5.19 -7.98
CA CYS A 68 -0.82 5.81 -7.39
C CYS A 68 -0.87 5.66 -5.86
N TRP A 69 -0.48 4.51 -5.33
CA TRP A 69 -0.51 4.25 -3.88
C TRP A 69 0.41 5.21 -3.09
N GLU A 70 1.44 5.76 -3.72
CA GLU A 70 2.35 6.74 -3.12
C GLU A 70 1.62 8.04 -2.73
N ALA A 71 0.56 8.40 -3.43
CA ALA A 71 -0.27 9.55 -3.06
C ALA A 71 -0.92 9.39 -1.67
N GLY A 72 -1.23 8.15 -1.26
CA GLY A 72 -1.73 7.85 0.07
C GLY A 72 -0.71 8.10 1.17
N ALA A 73 0.57 7.83 0.94
CA ALA A 73 1.62 7.99 1.95
C ALA A 73 1.79 9.46 2.39
N GLY A 74 1.74 10.41 1.42
CA GLY A 74 1.77 11.84 1.73
C GLY A 74 0.55 12.30 2.53
N PHE A 75 -0.62 11.78 2.19
CA PHE A 75 -1.86 12.08 2.90
C PHE A 75 -1.80 11.64 4.38
N PHE A 76 -1.38 10.42 4.66
CA PHE A 76 -1.31 9.91 6.04
C PHE A 76 -0.27 10.63 6.90
N GLY A 77 0.84 11.07 6.32
CA GLY A 77 1.86 11.86 7.01
C GLY A 77 1.33 13.19 7.55
N ALA A 78 0.35 13.79 6.88
CA ALA A 78 -0.27 15.04 7.30
C ALA A 78 -1.02 14.95 8.65
N TYR A 79 -1.37 13.74 9.10
CA TYR A 79 -2.02 13.51 10.40
C TYR A 79 -1.06 13.23 11.55
N GLY A 80 0.25 13.44 11.35
CA GLY A 80 1.26 13.24 12.39
C GLY A 80 1.42 11.80 12.87
N LYS A 81 0.90 10.82 12.12
CA LYS A 81 1.02 9.40 12.44
C LYS A 81 2.27 8.83 11.79
N LYS A 82 3.02 8.08 12.56
CA LYS A 82 4.16 7.34 12.04
C LYS A 82 3.71 6.14 11.22
N ILE A 83 4.23 6.01 10.03
CA ILE A 83 3.87 4.97 9.06
C ILE A 83 5.02 3.99 8.94
N ASN A 84 4.74 2.70 9.08
CA ASN A 84 5.71 1.63 8.89
C ASN A 84 5.32 0.85 7.63
N ILE A 85 6.11 0.97 6.57
CA ILE A 85 5.86 0.31 5.29
C ILE A 85 6.53 -1.06 5.32
N VAL A 86 5.73 -2.12 5.24
CA VAL A 86 6.23 -3.48 5.20
C VAL A 86 6.42 -3.91 3.75
N MET A 87 7.65 -4.23 3.38
CA MET A 87 7.99 -4.55 1.99
C MET A 87 9.07 -5.63 1.89
N LEU A 88 9.20 -6.18 0.69
CA LEU A 88 10.26 -7.13 0.36
C LEU A 88 11.60 -6.42 0.18
N ASP A 89 12.68 -7.07 0.54
CA ASP A 89 14.04 -6.50 0.54
C ASP A 89 14.47 -5.97 -0.83
N ALA A 90 14.12 -6.67 -1.90
CA ALA A 90 14.41 -6.23 -3.26
C ALA A 90 13.73 -4.90 -3.65
N GLU A 91 12.57 -4.59 -3.06
CA GLU A 91 11.87 -3.33 -3.25
C GLU A 91 12.45 -2.23 -2.33
N HIS A 92 12.96 -2.63 -1.17
CA HIS A 92 13.59 -1.73 -0.20
C HIS A 92 14.80 -0.99 -0.78
N GLN A 93 15.68 -1.68 -1.51
CA GLN A 93 16.87 -1.09 -2.11
C GLN A 93 16.50 0.02 -3.13
N GLN A 94 15.53 -0.25 -4.00
CA GLN A 94 15.07 0.73 -5.00
C GLN A 94 14.36 1.94 -4.39
N ILE A 95 13.66 1.74 -3.29
CA ILE A 95 12.96 2.82 -2.58
C ILE A 95 13.93 3.60 -1.69
N LYS A 96 14.91 2.93 -1.10
CA LYS A 96 15.94 3.57 -0.27
C LYS A 96 16.71 4.64 -1.05
N ASP A 97 17.15 4.35 -2.26
CA ASP A 97 17.86 5.30 -3.13
C ASP A 97 17.01 6.53 -3.48
N VAL A 98 15.69 6.32 -3.62
CA VAL A 98 14.72 7.39 -3.91
C VAL A 98 14.42 8.23 -2.66
N ILE A 99 14.40 7.60 -1.50
CA ILE A 99 14.09 8.21 -0.22
C ILE A 99 15.29 9.00 0.31
N GLU A 100 16.49 8.47 0.21
CA GLU A 100 17.73 9.11 0.69
C GLU A 100 18.10 10.32 -0.17
N GLY A 101 17.74 10.33 -1.47
CA GLY A 101 17.93 11.46 -2.36
C GLY A 101 17.13 12.73 -2.01
N ASN A 102 16.07 12.61 -1.20
CA ASN A 102 15.17 13.70 -0.81
C ASN A 102 15.21 14.03 0.69
N ALA A 103 16.34 13.76 1.37
CA ALA A 103 16.48 13.78 2.82
C ALA A 103 16.52 15.20 3.47
N LYS A 104 15.59 16.09 3.14
CA LYS A 104 15.44 17.41 3.81
C LYS A 104 14.19 17.55 4.70
N GLU A 105 13.29 16.56 4.72
CA GLU A 105 12.12 16.59 5.60
C GLU A 105 12.15 15.42 6.58
N GLU A 106 11.71 15.66 7.83
CA GLU A 106 11.55 14.63 8.85
C GLU A 106 10.64 13.51 8.30
N LYS A 107 11.22 12.33 8.12
CA LYS A 107 10.51 11.17 7.55
C LYS A 107 9.53 10.62 8.57
N ASN A 108 8.25 10.90 8.42
CA ASN A 108 7.17 10.30 9.21
C ASN A 108 6.92 8.81 8.85
N TYR A 109 7.82 8.18 8.12
CA TYR A 109 7.69 6.77 7.77
C TYR A 109 8.98 5.99 8.03
N ASN A 110 8.81 4.72 8.38
CA ASN A 110 9.86 3.73 8.58
C ASN A 110 9.61 2.56 7.62
N VAL A 111 10.64 1.79 7.29
CA VAL A 111 10.52 0.58 6.48
C VAL A 111 10.82 -0.64 7.33
N ILE A 112 9.93 -1.61 7.31
CA ILE A 112 10.11 -2.93 7.94
C ILE A 112 10.34 -3.94 6.82
N PRO A 113 11.58 -4.39 6.58
CA PRO A 113 11.87 -5.35 5.52
C PRO A 113 11.41 -6.76 5.91
N LEU A 114 10.69 -7.44 5.01
CA LEU A 114 10.35 -8.86 5.12
C LEU A 114 11.46 -9.70 4.50
N ASN A 115 12.64 -9.66 5.07
CA ASN A 115 13.77 -10.43 4.60
C ASN A 115 14.04 -11.67 5.50
N GLN A 116 15.28 -11.97 5.75
CA GLN A 116 15.76 -13.21 6.36
C GLN A 116 15.24 -13.48 7.78
N ASN A 117 14.71 -12.50 8.50
CA ASN A 117 14.20 -12.66 9.85
C ASN A 117 12.74 -12.22 10.00
N ILE A 118 11.82 -13.09 9.60
CA ILE A 118 10.38 -12.88 9.75
C ILE A 118 9.96 -12.61 11.20
N ILE A 119 10.65 -13.22 12.19
CA ILE A 119 10.33 -13.03 13.61
C ILE A 119 10.61 -11.60 14.04
N ASP A 120 11.75 -11.04 13.62
CA ASP A 120 12.10 -9.67 13.92
C ASP A 120 11.13 -8.67 13.28
N ALA A 121 10.78 -8.87 12.01
CA ALA A 121 9.77 -8.06 11.33
C ALA A 121 8.41 -8.12 12.06
N MET A 122 7.97 -9.30 12.50
CA MET A 122 6.73 -9.45 13.27
C MET A 122 6.80 -8.73 14.62
N LEU A 123 7.95 -8.75 15.29
CA LEU A 123 8.15 -8.06 16.56
C LEU A 123 8.10 -6.52 16.35
N GLN A 124 8.79 -6.02 15.35
CA GLN A 124 8.75 -4.59 14.99
C GLN A 124 7.32 -4.13 14.67
N MET A 125 6.57 -4.91 13.87
CA MET A 125 5.17 -4.62 13.56
C MET A 125 4.30 -4.58 14.82
N LYS A 126 4.48 -5.54 15.73
CA LYS A 126 3.73 -5.57 16.99
C LYS A 126 4.03 -4.36 17.88
N VAL A 127 5.30 -3.97 17.99
CA VAL A 127 5.72 -2.79 18.75
C VAL A 127 5.11 -1.53 18.15
N ALA A 128 5.19 -1.36 16.83
CA ALA A 128 4.61 -0.21 16.14
C ALA A 128 3.10 -0.11 16.37
N LEU A 129 2.36 -1.22 16.23
CA LEU A 129 0.91 -1.24 16.48
C LEU A 129 0.56 -0.90 17.93
N ASN A 130 1.32 -1.40 18.90
CA ASN A 130 1.12 -1.09 20.31
C ASN A 130 1.39 0.41 20.63
N ASN A 131 2.25 1.04 19.87
CA ASN A 131 2.54 2.48 19.97
C ASN A 131 1.50 3.37 19.25
N GLY A 132 0.43 2.78 18.69
CA GLY A 132 -0.56 3.52 17.92
C GLY A 132 -0.07 3.95 16.52
N GLU A 133 1.00 3.34 16.02
CA GLU A 133 1.55 3.60 14.70
C GLU A 133 0.81 2.80 13.62
N TYR A 134 0.98 3.19 12.37
CA TYR A 134 0.34 2.55 11.22
C TYR A 134 1.30 1.61 10.51
N ILE A 135 0.79 0.46 10.11
CA ILE A 135 1.53 -0.52 9.31
C ILE A 135 0.85 -0.63 7.96
N CYS A 136 1.60 -0.37 6.90
CA CYS A 136 1.14 -0.42 5.52
C CYS A 136 1.67 -1.66 4.81
N PHE A 137 0.77 -2.42 4.20
CA PHE A 137 1.07 -3.57 3.34
C PHE A 137 0.56 -3.37 1.93
N THR A 138 1.25 -3.95 0.95
CA THR A 138 0.67 -4.26 -0.35
C THR A 138 0.06 -5.65 -0.30
N GLY A 139 -1.28 -5.71 -0.35
CA GLY A 139 -2.07 -6.94 -0.15
C GLY A 139 -2.13 -7.87 -1.36
N ASP A 140 -1.50 -7.52 -2.47
CA ASP A 140 -1.49 -8.26 -3.74
C ASP A 140 -0.14 -8.94 -4.04
N ARG A 141 0.84 -8.87 -3.11
CA ARG A 141 2.14 -9.52 -3.26
C ARG A 141 2.46 -10.46 -2.09
N PHE A 142 3.13 -11.57 -2.40
CA PHE A 142 3.58 -12.56 -1.43
C PHE A 142 4.85 -13.27 -1.91
N ILE A 143 5.60 -13.83 -0.96
CA ILE A 143 6.75 -14.71 -1.24
C ILE A 143 6.34 -16.14 -0.88
N GLY A 144 6.56 -17.06 -1.80
CA GLY A 144 6.16 -18.46 -1.60
C GLY A 144 4.63 -18.63 -1.52
N THR A 145 4.16 -19.84 -1.33
CA THR A 145 2.72 -20.13 -1.28
C THR A 145 2.21 -20.55 0.10
N ASP A 146 3.11 -20.79 1.05
CA ASP A 146 2.78 -21.41 2.35
C ASP A 146 1.88 -20.53 3.23
N ASN A 147 2.00 -19.21 3.09
CA ASN A 147 1.21 -18.23 3.85
C ASN A 147 0.20 -17.48 2.97
N THR A 148 -0.45 -18.21 2.07
CA THR A 148 -1.46 -17.67 1.16
C THR A 148 -2.81 -18.35 1.36
N ILE A 149 -3.84 -17.72 0.81
CA ILE A 149 -5.19 -18.26 0.71
C ILE A 149 -5.65 -18.18 -0.74
N LEU A 150 -6.31 -19.24 -1.21
CA LEU A 150 -6.89 -19.29 -2.54
C LEU A 150 -8.32 -18.79 -2.47
N ILE A 151 -8.62 -17.71 -3.20
CA ILE A 151 -9.95 -17.11 -3.25
C ILE A 151 -10.43 -16.92 -4.69
N ASP A 152 -11.73 -16.75 -4.89
CA ASP A 152 -12.30 -16.38 -6.18
C ASP A 152 -12.04 -14.89 -6.47
N PHE A 153 -11.36 -14.61 -7.57
CA PHE A 153 -10.99 -13.26 -7.97
C PHE A 153 -11.14 -13.09 -9.49
N LEU A 154 -11.97 -12.16 -9.92
CA LEU A 154 -12.22 -11.84 -11.33
C LEU A 154 -12.57 -13.07 -12.20
N GLY A 155 -13.38 -14.00 -11.66
CA GLY A 155 -13.82 -15.20 -12.37
C GLY A 155 -12.78 -16.33 -12.45
N SER A 156 -11.73 -16.27 -11.64
CA SER A 156 -10.71 -17.32 -11.51
C SER A 156 -10.25 -17.43 -10.06
N LYS A 157 -9.56 -18.53 -9.74
CA LYS A 157 -8.90 -18.65 -8.44
C LYS A 157 -7.57 -17.86 -8.43
N ALA A 158 -7.32 -17.09 -7.39
CA ALA A 158 -6.06 -16.39 -7.17
C ALA A 158 -5.58 -16.56 -5.73
N LEU A 159 -4.26 -16.58 -5.55
CA LEU A 159 -3.63 -16.63 -4.24
C LEU A 159 -3.47 -15.21 -3.69
N PHE A 160 -3.78 -15.04 -2.41
CA PHE A 160 -3.57 -13.79 -1.68
C PHE A 160 -2.83 -14.04 -0.37
N PRO A 161 -2.00 -13.10 0.11
CA PRO A 161 -1.31 -13.23 1.39
C PRO A 161 -2.30 -13.18 2.55
N LYS A 162 -2.18 -14.12 3.51
CA LYS A 162 -3.01 -14.13 4.73
C LYS A 162 -2.30 -13.53 5.95
N GLY A 163 -0.97 -13.39 5.91
CA GLY A 163 -0.16 -12.98 7.05
C GLY A 163 -0.54 -11.60 7.61
N LEU A 164 -0.84 -10.65 6.73
CA LEU A 164 -1.27 -9.30 7.11
C LEU A 164 -2.58 -9.30 7.92
N PHE A 165 -3.55 -10.14 7.56
CA PHE A 165 -4.80 -10.31 8.30
C PHE A 165 -4.59 -11.02 9.63
N GLN A 166 -3.66 -11.99 9.68
CA GLN A 166 -3.31 -12.70 10.90
C GLN A 166 -2.67 -11.76 11.94
N ILE A 167 -1.83 -10.81 11.50
CA ILE A 167 -1.22 -9.80 12.38
C ILE A 167 -2.31 -8.89 12.94
N ALA A 168 -3.18 -8.36 12.09
CA ALA A 168 -4.27 -7.49 12.52
C ALA A 168 -5.18 -8.19 13.56
N ALA A 169 -5.56 -9.45 13.29
CA ALA A 169 -6.39 -10.24 14.19
C ALA A 169 -5.69 -10.52 15.54
N LYS A 170 -4.40 -10.89 15.53
CA LYS A 170 -3.62 -11.14 16.75
C LYS A 170 -3.42 -9.89 17.60
N CYS A 171 -3.21 -8.75 16.96
CA CYS A 171 -3.04 -7.46 17.64
C CYS A 171 -4.37 -6.78 17.98
N ARG A 172 -5.49 -7.31 17.47
CA ARG A 172 -6.85 -6.76 17.66
C ARG A 172 -6.94 -5.29 17.25
N VAL A 173 -6.34 -4.95 16.12
CA VAL A 173 -6.33 -3.60 15.55
C VAL A 173 -7.23 -3.51 14.33
N PRO A 174 -7.77 -2.32 14.03
CA PRO A 174 -8.58 -2.11 12.83
C PRO A 174 -7.75 -2.33 11.56
N VAL A 175 -8.43 -2.77 10.50
CA VAL A 175 -7.90 -2.91 9.14
C VAL A 175 -8.57 -1.89 8.24
N VAL A 176 -7.78 -1.12 7.52
CA VAL A 176 -8.25 -0.14 6.53
C VAL A 176 -7.73 -0.53 5.17
N PHE A 177 -8.63 -0.71 4.22
CA PHE A 177 -8.27 -0.86 2.80
C PHE A 177 -8.22 0.52 2.17
N TYR A 178 -7.18 0.80 1.40
CA TYR A 178 -7.07 2.06 0.68
C TYR A 178 -6.60 1.83 -0.76
N TYR A 179 -7.17 2.59 -1.66
CA TYR A 179 -6.77 2.63 -3.07
C TYR A 179 -6.75 4.09 -3.52
N SER A 180 -5.68 4.48 -4.21
CA SER A 180 -5.56 5.82 -4.77
C SER A 180 -5.73 5.74 -6.28
N MET A 181 -6.95 5.91 -6.74
CA MET A 181 -7.35 5.84 -8.15
C MET A 181 -7.64 7.23 -8.70
N ARG A 182 -7.45 7.37 -10.01
CA ARG A 182 -7.78 8.57 -10.77
C ARG A 182 -9.17 8.46 -11.39
#